data_18f363fa83ab6de4838423cfcf11c193
#
_entry.id   18f363fa83ab6de4838423cfcf11c193
#
_cell.length_a   1.000
_cell.length_b   1.000
_cell.length_c   1.000
_cell.angle_alpha   90.00
_cell.angle_beta   90.00
_cell.angle_gamma   90.00
#
_symmetry.space_group_name_H-M   'P 1'
#
loop_
_entity.id
_entity.type
_entity.pdbx_description
1 polymer ?
#
loop_
_entity_poly.entity_id
_entity_poly.type
_entity_poly.pdbx_seq_one_letter_code
_entity_poly.pdbx_strand_id
1 'polypeptide(L)'
;VGSDLTNQGETNQGANGAEAAEAASFSSAKAGGAQSEAKAEEIRPGEPRPIRRVAADLGIPDEHVLTYGRGKAKIDLDYLRSLPERDSKLVLVTAISPTPAGEGKTTTSIGLADGLARLGKRPVLALREPSMGPVFGIKGGAVGGGKAQVTPGDEINLHFTGDFAAIAEANNLLAAMVDNALHFATHDIDPRTVTIRRSIDMNDRSLRDVVIGLGGRLGGVTRESGFDITAASQVMATFCMADSLDDLRERLGRIVVGRSSAGDSVTAADLGAVGAMTAILKDALAPNLVQTLEGNPALVHGGPFANI
;
A
#
# COMPACT_ATOMS: atom_id res chain seq x y z
N VAL A 1 4.56 -64.79 -3.58
CA VAL A 1 3.14 -64.95 -3.80
C VAL A 1 2.69 -63.65 -4.47
N GLY A 2 2.68 -63.45 -5.72
CA GLY A 2 2.25 -64.05 -6.98
C GLY A 2 0.77 -63.82 -7.25
N SER A 3 0.46 -63.00 -8.20
CA SER A 3 -0.45 -63.21 -9.35
C SER A 3 -0.91 -61.89 -9.94
N ASP A 4 -0.41 -61.63 -11.10
CA ASP A 4 -1.09 -61.35 -12.38
C ASP A 4 -2.60 -61.19 -12.37
N LEU A 5 -3.08 -60.18 -13.03
CA LEU A 5 -4.18 -60.25 -13.99
C LEU A 5 -4.10 -59.14 -15.04
N THR A 6 -4.05 -59.61 -16.23
CA THR A 6 -4.00 -59.04 -17.54
C THR A 6 -5.24 -58.21 -17.93
N ASN A 7 -4.98 -57.10 -18.58
CA ASN A 7 -5.44 -56.64 -19.89
C ASN A 7 -6.85 -57.06 -20.37
N GLN A 8 -7.69 -56.05 -20.62
CA GLN A 8 -8.49 -55.98 -21.87
C GLN A 8 -8.84 -54.54 -22.21
N GLY A 9 -8.45 -54.16 -23.42
CA GLY A 9 -8.81 -52.93 -24.08
C GLY A 9 -10.20 -53.04 -24.72
N GLU A 10 -10.88 -51.94 -24.79
CA GLU A 10 -11.89 -51.71 -25.80
C GLU A 10 -11.75 -50.29 -26.35
N THR A 11 -11.47 -50.25 -27.62
CA THR A 11 -11.57 -49.13 -28.51
C THR A 11 -13.05 -48.77 -28.70
N ASN A 12 -13.38 -47.49 -28.54
CA ASN A 12 -14.56 -46.97 -29.21
C ASN A 12 -14.21 -45.64 -29.90
N GLN A 13 -14.22 -45.72 -31.21
CA GLN A 13 -14.23 -44.59 -32.15
C GLN A 13 -15.67 -44.05 -32.19
N GLY A 14 -15.78 -42.74 -32.28
CA GLY A 14 -17.01 -42.22 -32.84
C GLY A 14 -17.39 -40.80 -32.41
N ALA A 15 -17.30 -39.97 -33.39
CA ALA A 15 -18.16 -38.82 -33.70
C ALA A 15 -17.67 -37.44 -33.35
N ASN A 16 -17.29 -36.78 -34.40
CA ASN A 16 -17.26 -35.36 -34.73
C ASN A 16 -18.32 -34.49 -34.00
N GLY A 17 -17.91 -33.38 -33.50
CA GLY A 17 -18.73 -32.25 -33.11
C GLY A 17 -17.86 -31.00 -33.13
N ALA A 18 -17.68 -30.44 -34.30
CA ALA A 18 -17.16 -29.09 -34.47
C ALA A 18 -18.23 -28.12 -34.00
N GLU A 19 -17.99 -27.39 -32.92
CA GLU A 19 -18.77 -26.20 -32.63
C GLU A 19 -17.86 -25.00 -32.45
N ALA A 20 -18.24 -23.99 -33.20
CA ALA A 20 -17.57 -22.80 -33.59
C ALA A 20 -17.11 -21.93 -32.42
N ALA A 21 -15.87 -21.45 -32.56
CA ALA A 21 -15.39 -20.27 -31.84
C ALA A 21 -16.15 -19.06 -32.35
N GLU A 22 -17.05 -18.54 -31.54
CA GLU A 22 -17.71 -17.25 -31.77
C GLU A 22 -16.78 -16.14 -31.31
N ALA A 23 -16.06 -15.59 -32.31
CA ALA A 23 -15.28 -14.37 -32.12
C ALA A 23 -16.26 -13.20 -31.88
N ALA A 24 -16.34 -12.72 -30.66
CA ALA A 24 -17.03 -11.48 -30.36
C ALA A 24 -16.30 -10.31 -31.04
N SER A 25 -16.86 -9.84 -32.16
CA SER A 25 -16.44 -8.62 -32.83
C SER A 25 -16.78 -7.43 -31.96
N PHE A 26 -15.78 -6.73 -31.40
CA PHE A 26 -15.95 -5.39 -30.84
C PHE A 26 -16.25 -4.41 -31.98
N SER A 27 -17.51 -4.08 -32.15
CA SER A 27 -17.96 -3.00 -33.01
C SER A 27 -17.45 -1.66 -32.46
N SER A 28 -16.72 -0.92 -33.27
CA SER A 28 -16.34 0.47 -33.02
C SER A 28 -17.59 1.35 -32.96
N ALA A 29 -18.04 1.66 -31.76
CA ALA A 29 -19.03 2.71 -31.54
C ALA A 29 -18.37 4.07 -31.72
N LYS A 30 -18.84 4.80 -32.71
CA LYS A 30 -18.50 6.20 -33.02
C LYS A 30 -18.64 7.07 -31.78
N ALA A 31 -17.60 7.90 -31.54
CA ALA A 31 -17.66 9.02 -30.61
C ALA A 31 -18.76 9.99 -31.01
N GLY A 32 -19.91 9.88 -30.36
CA GLY A 32 -20.93 10.89 -30.31
C GLY A 32 -20.76 11.65 -29.01
N GLY A 33 -20.34 12.91 -29.10
CA GLY A 33 -20.25 13.82 -27.95
C GLY A 33 -21.64 14.03 -27.35
N ALA A 34 -21.91 13.32 -26.28
CA ALA A 34 -22.93 13.69 -25.31
C ALA A 34 -22.17 14.25 -24.11
N GLN A 35 -22.18 15.56 -23.96
CA GLN A 35 -21.96 16.20 -22.67
C GLN A 35 -23.06 15.66 -21.74
N SER A 36 -22.74 14.63 -21.00
CA SER A 36 -23.52 14.19 -19.86
C SER A 36 -23.42 15.33 -18.84
N GLU A 37 -24.45 16.18 -18.78
CA GLU A 37 -24.72 16.99 -17.60
C GLU A 37 -24.75 16.03 -16.42
N ALA A 38 -23.66 16.01 -15.64
CA ALA A 38 -23.58 15.27 -14.41
C ALA A 38 -24.71 15.82 -13.51
N LYS A 39 -25.81 15.05 -13.38
CA LYS A 39 -26.85 15.35 -12.39
C LYS A 39 -26.15 15.64 -11.08
N ALA A 40 -26.39 16.82 -10.51
CA ALA A 40 -25.85 17.21 -9.22
C ALA A 40 -26.21 16.09 -8.23
N GLU A 41 -25.20 15.36 -7.81
CA GLU A 41 -25.36 14.21 -6.91
C GLU A 41 -25.87 14.76 -5.58
N GLU A 42 -27.11 14.40 -5.23
CA GLU A 42 -27.82 14.92 -4.08
C GLU A 42 -27.11 14.49 -2.80
N ILE A 43 -26.63 15.46 -2.02
CA ILE A 43 -25.98 15.20 -0.72
C ILE A 43 -27.10 14.92 0.28
N ARG A 44 -27.20 13.68 0.72
CA ARG A 44 -28.17 13.29 1.75
C ARG A 44 -27.66 13.73 3.12
N PRO A 45 -28.54 14.26 3.97
CA PRO A 45 -28.13 14.61 5.33
C PRO A 45 -27.52 13.40 6.07
N GLY A 46 -26.32 13.56 6.60
CA GLY A 46 -25.60 12.50 7.34
C GLY A 46 -24.74 11.56 6.48
N GLU A 47 -24.78 11.66 5.14
CA GLU A 47 -23.86 10.94 4.27
C GLU A 47 -22.61 11.79 3.97
N PRO A 48 -21.42 11.14 3.83
CA PRO A 48 -20.23 11.83 3.35
C PRO A 48 -20.46 12.45 1.97
N ARG A 49 -19.92 13.63 1.76
CA ARG A 49 -19.94 14.30 0.45
C ARG A 49 -19.22 13.45 -0.59
N PRO A 50 -19.65 13.45 -1.86
CA PRO A 50 -18.89 12.81 -2.93
C PRO A 50 -17.46 13.34 -2.97
N ILE A 51 -16.48 12.44 -3.05
CA ILE A 51 -15.06 12.82 -2.95
C ILE A 51 -14.61 13.79 -4.05
N ARG A 52 -15.22 13.71 -5.23
CA ARG A 52 -14.99 14.69 -6.32
C ARG A 52 -15.36 16.11 -5.92
N ARG A 53 -16.40 16.29 -5.08
CA ARG A 53 -16.77 17.60 -4.54
C ARG A 53 -15.74 18.11 -3.56
N VAL A 54 -15.18 17.22 -2.72
CA VAL A 54 -14.09 17.58 -1.79
C VAL A 54 -12.84 17.99 -2.57
N ALA A 55 -12.50 17.27 -3.65
CA ALA A 55 -11.39 17.62 -4.52
C ALA A 55 -11.60 18.97 -5.22
N ALA A 56 -12.82 19.23 -5.73
CA ALA A 56 -13.17 20.48 -6.37
C ALA A 56 -13.06 21.69 -5.43
N ASP A 57 -13.43 21.53 -4.14
CA ASP A 57 -13.28 22.60 -3.12
C ASP A 57 -11.81 22.93 -2.83
N LEU A 58 -10.90 21.96 -3.06
CA LEU A 58 -9.46 22.18 -3.01
C LEU A 58 -8.90 22.82 -4.29
N GLY A 59 -9.72 22.90 -5.34
CA GLY A 59 -9.30 23.38 -6.67
C GLY A 59 -8.54 22.32 -7.47
N ILE A 60 -8.70 21.04 -7.16
CA ILE A 60 -8.09 19.92 -7.89
C ILE A 60 -8.98 19.60 -9.10
N PRO A 61 -8.46 19.70 -10.35
CA PRO A 61 -9.20 19.32 -11.55
C PRO A 61 -9.56 17.84 -11.55
N ASP A 62 -10.71 17.50 -12.14
CA ASP A 62 -11.27 16.15 -12.10
C ASP A 62 -10.39 15.08 -12.78
N GLU A 63 -9.64 15.48 -13.81
CA GLU A 63 -8.66 14.63 -14.50
C GLU A 63 -7.49 14.15 -13.63
N HIS A 64 -7.22 14.84 -12.50
CA HIS A 64 -6.19 14.47 -11.52
C HIS A 64 -6.74 13.73 -10.28
N VAL A 65 -8.01 13.31 -10.34
CA VAL A 65 -8.70 12.63 -9.25
C VAL A 65 -9.06 11.20 -9.64
N LEU A 66 -8.32 10.22 -9.15
CA LEU A 66 -8.62 8.81 -9.33
C LEU A 66 -9.51 8.31 -8.19
N THR A 67 -10.82 8.16 -8.45
CA THR A 67 -11.78 7.74 -7.42
C THR A 67 -11.71 6.26 -7.09
N TYR A 68 -11.75 5.94 -5.80
CA TYR A 68 -11.91 4.60 -5.23
C TYR A 68 -13.27 4.52 -4.54
N GLY A 69 -14.33 4.46 -5.34
CA GLY A 69 -15.70 4.59 -4.86
C GLY A 69 -16.10 6.04 -4.58
N ARG A 70 -17.14 6.24 -3.73
CA ARG A 70 -17.75 7.55 -3.48
C ARG A 70 -16.97 8.43 -2.50
N GLY A 71 -16.32 7.82 -1.50
CA GLY A 71 -15.80 8.50 -0.30
C GLY A 71 -14.30 8.71 -0.27
N LYS A 72 -13.55 8.18 -1.24
CA LYS A 72 -12.09 8.26 -1.27
C LYS A 72 -11.56 8.35 -2.70
N ALA A 73 -10.40 8.98 -2.86
CA ALA A 73 -9.71 9.11 -4.14
C ALA A 73 -8.20 9.19 -3.93
N LYS A 74 -7.43 8.87 -4.97
CA LYS A 74 -6.02 9.26 -5.04
C LYS A 74 -5.88 10.53 -5.86
N ILE A 75 -4.91 11.35 -5.48
CA ILE A 75 -4.56 12.57 -6.21
C ILE A 75 -3.28 12.31 -7.00
N ASP A 76 -3.32 12.67 -8.27
CA ASP A 76 -2.18 12.56 -9.17
C ASP A 76 -0.95 13.27 -8.58
N LEU A 77 0.14 12.52 -8.43
CA LEU A 77 1.38 13.00 -7.84
C LEU A 77 2.05 14.08 -8.71
N ASP A 78 2.03 13.90 -10.03
CA ASP A 78 2.65 14.86 -10.95
C ASP A 78 1.89 16.19 -10.94
N TYR A 79 0.56 16.14 -10.81
CA TYR A 79 -0.24 17.34 -10.57
C TYR A 79 0.17 18.05 -9.27
N LEU A 80 0.26 17.31 -8.16
CA LEU A 80 0.66 17.90 -6.87
C LEU A 80 2.04 18.56 -6.95
N ARG A 81 2.98 17.94 -7.64
CA ARG A 81 4.34 18.47 -7.84
C ARG A 81 4.38 19.70 -8.77
N SER A 82 3.41 19.83 -9.68
CA SER A 82 3.29 20.98 -10.57
C SER A 82 2.72 22.23 -9.89
N LEU A 83 2.16 22.08 -8.68
CA LEU A 83 1.57 23.19 -7.95
C LEU A 83 2.65 24.18 -7.51
N PRO A 84 2.38 25.49 -7.63
CA PRO A 84 3.30 26.51 -7.15
C PRO A 84 3.38 26.48 -5.61
N GLU A 85 4.57 26.76 -5.09
CA GLU A 85 4.74 27.00 -3.66
C GLU A 85 3.85 28.12 -3.18
N ARG A 86 3.25 27.95 -2.01
CA ARG A 86 2.39 28.95 -1.38
C ARG A 86 2.85 29.20 0.05
N ASP A 87 2.73 30.45 0.50
CA ASP A 87 2.92 30.78 1.92
C ASP A 87 1.73 30.25 2.73
N SER A 88 1.81 28.99 3.13
CA SER A 88 0.85 28.32 3.99
C SER A 88 1.45 28.08 5.37
N LYS A 89 0.59 27.97 6.39
CA LYS A 89 1.03 27.67 7.76
C LYS A 89 0.96 26.17 8.00
N LEU A 90 2.10 25.59 8.34
CA LEU A 90 2.18 24.19 8.79
C LEU A 90 2.00 24.13 10.32
N VAL A 91 1.03 23.32 10.76
CA VAL A 91 0.81 23.01 12.17
C VAL A 91 1.10 21.54 12.41
N LEU A 92 2.17 21.25 13.13
CA LEU A 92 2.54 19.89 13.51
C LEU A 92 1.90 19.52 14.84
N VAL A 93 1.09 18.46 14.87
CA VAL A 93 0.54 17.86 16.08
C VAL A 93 1.36 16.63 16.44
N THR A 94 2.05 16.70 17.59
CA THR A 94 2.95 15.64 18.05
C THR A 94 2.72 15.35 19.54
N ALA A 95 3.43 14.38 20.10
CA ALA A 95 3.45 14.07 21.52
C ALA A 95 4.88 13.85 22.02
N ILE A 96 5.12 14.14 23.28
CA ILE A 96 6.45 14.05 23.90
C ILE A 96 6.93 12.60 23.95
N SER A 97 6.03 11.67 24.34
CA SER A 97 6.33 10.25 24.47
C SER A 97 5.12 9.39 24.07
N PRO A 98 5.35 8.17 23.55
CA PRO A 98 4.26 7.25 23.23
C PRO A 98 3.67 6.65 24.52
N THR A 99 2.36 6.35 24.48
CA THR A 99 1.66 5.57 25.50
C THR A 99 0.98 4.34 24.89
N PRO A 100 0.72 3.28 25.66
CA PRO A 100 0.03 2.10 25.13
C PRO A 100 -1.35 2.38 24.52
N ALA A 101 -2.10 3.32 25.12
CA ALA A 101 -3.44 3.69 24.66
C ALA A 101 -3.44 4.71 23.51
N GLY A 102 -2.28 5.28 23.17
CA GLY A 102 -2.15 6.40 22.23
C GLY A 102 -2.39 7.75 22.90
N GLU A 103 -1.92 8.83 22.28
CA GLU A 103 -1.91 10.19 22.85
C GLU A 103 -2.98 11.10 22.23
N GLY A 104 -3.82 10.57 21.33
CA GLY A 104 -4.90 11.32 20.69
C GLY A 104 -4.44 12.32 19.61
N LYS A 105 -3.23 12.18 19.07
CA LYS A 105 -2.70 13.07 18.03
C LYS A 105 -3.66 13.20 16.83
N THR A 106 -4.15 12.09 16.33
CA THR A 106 -5.08 12.06 15.19
C THR A 106 -6.39 12.78 15.51
N THR A 107 -7.01 12.47 16.65
CA THR A 107 -8.25 13.12 17.10
C THR A 107 -8.06 14.62 17.28
N THR A 108 -6.93 15.04 17.88
CA THR A 108 -6.60 16.46 18.06
C THR A 108 -6.39 17.15 16.72
N SER A 109 -5.70 16.53 15.78
CA SER A 109 -5.46 17.09 14.44
C SER A 109 -6.77 17.30 13.68
N ILE A 110 -7.68 16.33 13.74
CA ILE A 110 -8.99 16.41 13.09
C ILE A 110 -9.82 17.51 13.72
N GLY A 111 -9.93 17.52 15.06
CA GLY A 111 -10.69 18.55 15.77
C GLY A 111 -10.14 19.96 15.55
N LEU A 112 -8.82 20.11 15.44
CA LEU A 112 -8.18 21.38 15.11
C LEU A 112 -8.54 21.82 13.69
N ALA A 113 -8.47 20.93 12.70
CA ALA A 113 -8.84 21.23 11.32
C ALA A 113 -10.31 21.65 11.21
N ASP A 114 -11.23 20.89 11.83
CA ASP A 114 -12.66 21.22 11.84
C ASP A 114 -12.93 22.55 12.55
N GLY A 115 -12.24 22.81 13.67
CA GLY A 115 -12.32 24.09 14.37
C GLY A 115 -11.82 25.27 13.55
N LEU A 116 -10.71 25.11 12.83
CA LEU A 116 -10.17 26.16 11.94
C LEU A 116 -11.12 26.43 10.76
N ALA A 117 -11.72 25.39 10.18
CA ALA A 117 -12.71 25.53 9.12
C ALA A 117 -13.94 26.33 9.59
N ARG A 118 -14.44 26.07 10.80
CA ARG A 118 -15.55 26.84 11.41
C ARG A 118 -15.20 28.31 11.65
N LEU A 119 -13.92 28.62 11.83
CA LEU A 119 -13.41 29.99 11.92
C LEU A 119 -13.14 30.63 10.55
N GLY A 120 -13.61 30.02 9.47
CA GLY A 120 -13.46 30.53 8.10
C GLY A 120 -12.05 30.38 7.52
N LYS A 121 -11.19 29.54 8.13
CA LYS A 121 -9.89 29.18 7.55
C LYS A 121 -10.06 28.04 6.55
N ARG A 122 -9.06 27.81 5.73
CA ARG A 122 -9.01 26.74 4.73
C ARG A 122 -7.96 25.68 5.13
N PRO A 123 -8.23 24.84 6.13
CA PRO A 123 -7.29 23.80 6.51
C PRO A 123 -7.32 22.64 5.53
N VAL A 124 -6.18 21.99 5.36
CA VAL A 124 -6.07 20.64 4.79
C VAL A 124 -5.43 19.78 5.86
N LEU A 125 -6.12 18.73 6.27
CA LEU A 125 -5.61 17.79 7.25
C LEU A 125 -4.70 16.78 6.55
N ALA A 126 -3.56 16.45 7.16
CA ALA A 126 -2.67 15.40 6.69
C ALA A 126 -2.46 14.37 7.81
N LEU A 127 -2.82 13.14 7.54
CA LEU A 127 -2.74 12.01 8.47
C LEU A 127 -1.91 10.88 7.89
N ARG A 128 -1.35 10.06 8.77
CA ARG A 128 -0.74 8.80 8.37
C ARG A 128 -1.81 7.73 8.21
N GLU A 129 -1.65 6.91 7.18
CA GLU A 129 -2.46 5.70 7.00
C GLU A 129 -2.18 4.73 8.14
N PRO A 130 -3.22 4.16 8.79
CA PRO A 130 -3.04 3.21 9.87
C PRO A 130 -2.62 1.85 9.35
N SER A 131 -1.71 1.20 10.09
CA SER A 131 -1.45 -0.23 9.94
C SER A 131 -2.59 -1.03 10.56
N MET A 132 -3.00 -2.11 9.92
CA MET A 132 -4.13 -2.94 10.34
C MET A 132 -3.86 -3.66 11.68
N GLY A 133 -2.62 -4.05 11.94
CA GLY A 133 -2.26 -4.73 13.18
C GLY A 133 -2.64 -3.91 14.44
N PRO A 134 -2.23 -2.65 14.58
CA PRO A 134 -2.65 -1.79 15.68
C PRO A 134 -4.15 -1.53 15.77
N VAL A 135 -4.88 -1.55 14.64
CA VAL A 135 -6.34 -1.37 14.62
C VAL A 135 -7.04 -2.47 15.42
N PHE A 136 -6.60 -3.71 15.26
CA PHE A 136 -7.10 -4.86 16.04
C PHE A 136 -6.42 -5.03 17.40
N GLY A 137 -5.49 -4.15 17.75
CA GLY A 137 -4.79 -4.14 19.02
C GLY A 137 -5.40 -3.19 20.07
N ILE A 138 -4.62 -2.89 21.13
CA ILE A 138 -5.05 -2.03 22.22
C ILE A 138 -5.33 -0.60 21.75
N LYS A 139 -4.65 -0.11 20.73
CA LYS A 139 -4.81 1.26 20.21
C LYS A 139 -6.12 1.46 19.46
N GLY A 140 -6.72 0.40 18.92
CA GLY A 140 -7.93 0.51 18.09
C GLY A 140 -7.70 1.24 16.77
N GLY A 141 -8.79 1.77 16.19
CA GLY A 141 -8.75 2.47 14.92
C GLY A 141 -8.01 3.81 14.97
N ALA A 142 -7.44 4.22 13.84
CA ALA A 142 -6.63 5.44 13.73
C ALA A 142 -7.32 6.56 12.92
N VAL A 143 -8.63 6.55 12.85
CA VAL A 143 -9.46 7.53 12.12
C VAL A 143 -9.96 8.67 12.97
N GLY A 144 -9.47 8.80 14.19
CA GLY A 144 -9.94 9.76 15.20
C GLY A 144 -10.94 9.16 16.19
N GLY A 145 -11.67 9.99 16.92
CA GLY A 145 -12.63 9.54 17.92
C GLY A 145 -13.75 10.55 18.20
N GLY A 146 -14.89 10.04 18.68
CA GLY A 146 -16.07 10.87 18.92
C GLY A 146 -16.58 11.53 17.63
N LYS A 147 -16.68 12.87 17.64
CA LYS A 147 -17.06 13.64 16.44
C LYS A 147 -15.87 14.02 15.56
N ALA A 148 -14.65 13.97 16.08
CA ALA A 148 -13.44 14.29 15.34
C ALA A 148 -12.91 13.02 14.65
N GLN A 149 -13.50 12.68 13.50
CA GLN A 149 -13.17 11.49 12.72
C GLN A 149 -13.07 11.81 11.22
N VAL A 150 -12.28 11.02 10.51
CA VAL A 150 -12.26 10.95 9.05
C VAL A 150 -13.12 9.79 8.55
N THR A 151 -13.66 9.93 7.34
CA THR A 151 -14.55 8.94 6.71
C THR A 151 -14.09 8.64 5.28
N PRO A 152 -14.19 7.38 4.81
CA PRO A 152 -14.80 6.19 5.42
C PRO A 152 -13.87 5.48 6.43
N GLY A 153 -14.26 5.50 7.71
CA GLY A 153 -13.37 5.08 8.81
C GLY A 153 -13.03 3.59 8.83
N ASP A 154 -13.99 2.74 8.53
CA ASP A 154 -13.80 1.29 8.43
C ASP A 154 -12.85 0.92 7.29
N GLU A 155 -13.01 1.51 6.10
CA GLU A 155 -12.14 1.27 4.97
C GLU A 155 -10.71 1.75 5.25
N ILE A 156 -10.54 2.95 5.85
CA ILE A 156 -9.23 3.51 6.20
C ILE A 156 -8.50 2.60 7.22
N ASN A 157 -9.22 2.04 8.18
CA ASN A 157 -8.66 1.17 9.21
C ASN A 157 -8.31 -0.23 8.72
N LEU A 158 -8.78 -0.66 7.55
CA LEU A 158 -8.58 -2.01 7.04
C LEU A 158 -7.65 -2.00 5.81
N HIS A 159 -8.21 -2.11 4.63
CA HIS A 159 -7.43 -2.25 3.40
C HIS A 159 -7.31 -0.95 2.58
N PHE A 160 -8.09 0.02 2.90
CA PHE A 160 -8.16 1.37 2.34
C PHE A 160 -8.09 1.42 0.79
N THR A 161 -6.94 1.81 0.24
CA THR A 161 -6.65 1.83 -1.21
C THR A 161 -5.57 0.82 -1.61
N GLY A 162 -5.10 0.00 -0.66
CA GLY A 162 -4.13 -1.06 -0.91
C GLY A 162 -2.66 -0.64 -0.77
N ASP A 163 -2.37 0.55 -0.25
CA ASP A 163 -1.00 1.07 -0.17
C ASP A 163 -0.12 0.21 0.75
N PHE A 164 -0.62 -0.18 1.92
CA PHE A 164 0.09 -1.09 2.82
C PHE A 164 0.31 -2.47 2.21
N ALA A 165 -0.66 -2.99 1.45
CA ALA A 165 -0.49 -4.24 0.73
C ALA A 165 0.61 -4.14 -0.31
N ALA A 166 0.65 -3.06 -1.10
CA ALA A 166 1.72 -2.83 -2.08
C ALA A 166 3.10 -2.76 -1.41
N ILE A 167 3.20 -2.09 -0.27
CA ILE A 167 4.46 -1.99 0.49
C ILE A 167 4.89 -3.35 1.02
N ALA A 168 3.96 -4.14 1.59
CA ALA A 168 4.23 -5.49 2.06
C ALA A 168 4.72 -6.39 0.91
N GLU A 169 4.04 -6.37 -0.23
CA GLU A 169 4.41 -7.17 -1.39
C GLU A 169 5.76 -6.75 -2.00
N ALA A 170 6.07 -5.46 -2.08
CA ALA A 170 7.38 -5.00 -2.53
C ALA A 170 8.51 -5.46 -1.59
N ASN A 171 8.28 -5.43 -0.28
CA ASN A 171 9.22 -5.92 0.72
C ASN A 171 9.38 -7.44 0.63
N ASN A 172 8.29 -8.18 0.48
CA ASN A 172 8.29 -9.63 0.39
C ASN A 172 8.93 -10.12 -0.92
N LEU A 173 8.74 -9.40 -2.02
CA LEU A 173 9.45 -9.63 -3.28
C LEU A 173 10.97 -9.53 -3.07
N LEU A 174 11.44 -8.46 -2.44
CA LEU A 174 12.88 -8.28 -2.17
C LEU A 174 13.41 -9.42 -1.31
N ALA A 175 12.72 -9.80 -0.23
CA ALA A 175 13.08 -10.94 0.61
C ALA A 175 13.13 -12.27 -0.16
N ALA A 176 12.16 -12.50 -1.06
CA ALA A 176 12.15 -13.70 -1.90
C ALA A 176 13.30 -13.71 -2.92
N MET A 177 13.65 -12.54 -3.48
CA MET A 177 14.80 -12.43 -4.39
C MET A 177 16.13 -12.70 -3.69
N VAL A 178 16.29 -12.28 -2.43
CA VAL A 178 17.45 -12.66 -1.61
C VAL A 178 17.50 -14.17 -1.43
N ASP A 179 16.38 -14.81 -1.10
CA ASP A 179 16.35 -16.28 -0.93
C ASP A 179 16.68 -17.01 -2.22
N ASN A 180 16.20 -16.53 -3.37
CA ASN A 180 16.58 -17.06 -4.68
C ASN A 180 18.08 -16.89 -4.97
N ALA A 181 18.61 -15.71 -4.68
CA ALA A 181 20.05 -15.44 -4.87
C ALA A 181 20.93 -16.37 -4.04
N LEU A 182 20.55 -16.63 -2.80
CA LEU A 182 21.22 -17.59 -1.91
C LEU A 182 21.08 -19.03 -2.42
N HIS A 183 19.87 -19.45 -2.83
CA HIS A 183 19.61 -20.82 -3.27
C HIS A 183 20.38 -21.18 -4.54
N PHE A 184 20.39 -20.30 -5.51
CA PHE A 184 21.04 -20.50 -6.81
C PHE A 184 22.47 -19.99 -6.86
N ALA A 185 22.99 -19.45 -5.78
CA ALA A 185 24.34 -18.84 -5.68
C ALA A 185 24.62 -17.84 -6.82
N THR A 186 23.62 -17.05 -7.20
CA THR A 186 23.75 -16.07 -8.29
C THR A 186 24.47 -14.80 -7.84
N HIS A 187 24.52 -14.55 -6.53
CA HIS A 187 25.20 -13.44 -5.90
C HIS A 187 25.97 -13.95 -4.67
N ASP A 188 27.12 -13.33 -4.39
CA ASP A 188 27.87 -13.61 -3.17
C ASP A 188 27.19 -12.88 -1.99
N ILE A 189 26.40 -13.61 -1.21
CA ILE A 189 25.73 -13.14 -0.01
C ILE A 189 25.99 -14.13 1.12
N ASP A 190 26.56 -13.66 2.23
CA ASP A 190 26.66 -14.48 3.45
C ASP A 190 25.25 -14.59 4.08
N PRO A 191 24.65 -15.80 4.15
CA PRO A 191 23.31 -15.99 4.69
C PRO A 191 23.12 -15.48 6.12
N ARG A 192 24.21 -15.39 6.89
CA ARG A 192 24.22 -14.91 8.29
C ARG A 192 24.09 -13.39 8.39
N THR A 193 24.29 -12.68 7.29
CA THR A 193 24.27 -11.21 7.24
C THR A 193 22.99 -10.64 6.63
N VAL A 194 22.05 -11.49 6.22
CA VAL A 194 20.81 -11.05 5.61
C VAL A 194 20.00 -10.21 6.61
N THR A 195 19.72 -8.97 6.22
CA THR A 195 19.02 -7.99 7.05
C THR A 195 17.54 -7.84 6.69
N ILE A 196 17.17 -8.15 5.45
CA ILE A 196 15.79 -8.01 4.99
C ILE A 196 14.93 -9.16 5.53
N ARG A 197 13.88 -8.80 6.26
CA ARG A 197 12.84 -9.72 6.72
C ARG A 197 11.60 -9.60 5.84
N ARG A 198 10.74 -10.59 5.88
CA ARG A 198 9.40 -10.47 5.31
C ARG A 198 8.55 -9.52 6.12
N SER A 199 7.48 -9.02 5.55
CA SER A 199 6.54 -8.17 6.26
C SER A 199 5.12 -8.71 6.17
N ILE A 200 4.36 -8.45 7.23
CA ILE A 200 2.93 -8.71 7.32
C ILE A 200 2.29 -7.57 8.10
N ASP A 201 1.16 -7.03 7.61
CA ASP A 201 0.51 -5.92 8.30
C ASP A 201 -0.40 -6.40 9.44
N MET A 202 0.18 -7.22 10.30
CA MET A 202 -0.47 -7.78 11.47
C MET A 202 0.53 -7.93 12.61
N ASN A 203 0.08 -7.71 13.85
CA ASN A 203 0.89 -7.99 15.03
C ASN A 203 0.84 -9.48 15.35
N ASP A 204 1.79 -10.24 14.80
CA ASP A 204 1.89 -11.68 15.05
C ASP A 204 3.16 -12.00 15.84
N ARG A 205 2.97 -12.39 17.11
CA ARG A 205 4.09 -12.73 17.99
C ARG A 205 4.81 -14.00 17.57
N SER A 206 4.09 -14.95 16.97
CA SER A 206 4.65 -16.24 16.58
C SER A 206 5.57 -16.15 15.37
N LEU A 207 5.45 -15.08 14.58
CA LEU A 207 6.26 -14.86 13.38
C LEU A 207 7.47 -13.93 13.61
N ARG A 208 7.71 -13.47 14.84
CA ARG A 208 8.83 -12.55 15.13
C ARG A 208 10.18 -13.20 14.90
N ASP A 209 10.30 -14.47 15.29
CA ASP A 209 11.51 -15.27 15.12
C ASP A 209 11.09 -16.65 14.59
N VAL A 210 11.51 -16.97 13.37
CA VAL A 210 11.18 -18.19 12.66
C VAL A 210 12.43 -18.77 11.97
N VAL A 211 12.42 -20.07 11.76
CA VAL A 211 13.39 -20.71 10.88
C VAL A 211 12.79 -20.85 9.50
N ILE A 212 13.46 -20.31 8.49
CA ILE A 212 13.05 -20.38 7.08
C ILE A 212 13.99 -21.27 6.27
N GLY A 213 13.62 -21.55 5.02
CA GLY A 213 14.47 -22.29 4.08
C GLY A 213 14.50 -23.80 4.33
N LEU A 214 13.58 -24.36 5.13
CA LEU A 214 13.44 -25.81 5.35
C LEU A 214 12.98 -26.52 4.06
N GLY A 215 13.21 -27.82 3.95
CA GLY A 215 12.77 -28.64 2.81
C GLY A 215 13.92 -29.33 2.04
N GLY A 216 15.10 -29.36 2.62
CA GLY A 216 16.26 -30.06 2.05
C GLY A 216 16.69 -29.46 0.70
N ARG A 217 17.00 -30.30 -0.29
CA ARG A 217 17.53 -29.85 -1.58
C ARG A 217 16.58 -28.93 -2.39
N LEU A 218 15.26 -29.08 -2.18
CA LEU A 218 14.23 -28.26 -2.83
C LEU A 218 13.84 -27.06 -1.99
N GLY A 219 14.34 -26.95 -0.76
CA GLY A 219 14.15 -25.80 0.12
C GLY A 219 15.12 -24.67 -0.17
N GLY A 220 15.07 -23.63 0.66
CA GLY A 220 16.04 -22.54 0.64
C GLY A 220 17.27 -22.82 1.48
N VAL A 221 18.04 -21.79 1.75
CA VAL A 221 19.14 -21.82 2.72
C VAL A 221 18.55 -21.64 4.12
N THR A 222 18.67 -22.67 4.96
CA THR A 222 18.10 -22.67 6.32
C THR A 222 18.78 -21.61 7.19
N ARG A 223 17.99 -20.69 7.76
CA ARG A 223 18.46 -19.64 8.65
C ARG A 223 17.34 -19.11 9.55
N GLU A 224 17.74 -18.41 10.60
CA GLU A 224 16.79 -17.59 11.37
C GLU A 224 16.34 -16.38 10.56
N SER A 225 15.10 -15.99 10.71
CA SER A 225 14.49 -14.80 10.11
C SER A 225 13.26 -14.41 10.94
N GLY A 226 12.40 -13.58 10.39
CA GLY A 226 11.14 -13.17 11.02
C GLY A 226 10.27 -12.39 10.07
N PHE A 227 9.14 -11.95 10.61
CA PHE A 227 8.22 -11.05 9.92
C PHE A 227 8.12 -9.75 10.71
N ASP A 228 8.43 -8.64 10.06
CA ASP A 228 8.22 -7.32 10.61
C ASP A 228 6.78 -6.86 10.27
N ILE A 229 6.22 -6.00 11.10
CA ILE A 229 4.97 -5.33 10.69
C ILE A 229 5.27 -4.39 9.51
N THR A 230 4.40 -4.36 8.51
CA THR A 230 4.64 -3.62 7.26
C THR A 230 5.06 -2.16 7.49
N ALA A 231 4.45 -1.50 8.48
CA ALA A 231 4.81 -0.13 8.85
C ALA A 231 6.25 0.03 9.36
N ALA A 232 6.91 -1.05 9.82
CA ALA A 232 8.29 -1.05 10.30
C ALA A 232 9.29 -1.52 9.24
N SER A 233 8.83 -1.89 8.04
CA SER A 233 9.70 -2.38 6.97
C SER A 233 10.61 -1.28 6.43
N GLN A 234 11.80 -1.69 5.94
CA GLN A 234 12.70 -0.76 5.25
C GLN A 234 12.06 -0.16 4.00
N VAL A 235 11.19 -0.91 3.32
CA VAL A 235 10.46 -0.42 2.15
C VAL A 235 9.50 0.70 2.53
N MET A 236 8.74 0.57 3.64
CA MET A 236 7.90 1.64 4.15
C MET A 236 8.71 2.90 4.46
N ALA A 237 9.82 2.77 5.19
CA ALA A 237 10.66 3.93 5.54
C ALA A 237 11.22 4.62 4.29
N THR A 238 11.68 3.84 3.31
CA THR A 238 12.19 4.33 2.03
C THR A 238 11.09 5.04 1.22
N PHE A 239 9.94 4.42 1.13
CA PHE A 239 8.76 4.92 0.43
C PHE A 239 8.31 6.28 0.97
N CYS A 240 8.23 6.43 2.29
CA CYS A 240 7.76 7.66 2.93
C CYS A 240 8.73 8.83 2.81
N MET A 241 9.98 8.58 2.41
CA MET A 241 10.99 9.61 2.19
C MET A 241 11.12 10.02 0.72
N ALA A 242 10.42 9.31 -0.17
CA ALA A 242 10.48 9.57 -1.59
C ALA A 242 9.52 10.70 -1.99
N ASP A 243 9.99 11.61 -2.82
CA ASP A 243 9.20 12.72 -3.34
C ASP A 243 8.78 12.52 -4.82
N SER A 244 9.30 11.49 -5.47
CA SER A 244 8.99 11.13 -6.85
C SER A 244 9.19 9.65 -7.12
N LEU A 245 8.70 9.16 -8.27
CA LEU A 245 8.91 7.78 -8.67
C LEU A 245 10.39 7.50 -8.95
N ASP A 246 11.13 8.46 -9.52
CA ASP A 246 12.56 8.30 -9.78
C ASP A 246 13.37 8.35 -8.48
N ASP A 247 13.04 9.23 -7.55
CA ASP A 247 13.65 9.26 -6.22
C ASP A 247 13.35 7.97 -5.44
N LEU A 248 12.11 7.45 -5.54
CA LEU A 248 11.76 6.15 -4.96
C LEU A 248 12.65 5.04 -5.53
N ARG A 249 12.83 4.98 -6.85
CA ARG A 249 13.69 3.99 -7.50
C ARG A 249 15.13 4.04 -6.99
N GLU A 250 15.68 5.24 -6.90
CA GLU A 250 17.04 5.43 -6.41
C GLU A 250 17.17 4.98 -4.96
N ARG A 251 16.23 5.37 -4.11
CA ARG A 251 16.22 4.99 -2.69
C ARG A 251 16.05 3.48 -2.48
N LEU A 252 15.12 2.84 -3.20
CA LEU A 252 14.92 1.39 -3.15
C LEU A 252 16.19 0.66 -3.54
N GLY A 253 16.91 1.15 -4.55
CA GLY A 253 18.18 0.56 -4.99
C GLY A 253 19.24 0.51 -3.91
N ARG A 254 19.23 1.44 -2.97
CA ARG A 254 20.20 1.54 -1.86
C ARG A 254 19.87 0.68 -0.64
N ILE A 255 18.72 0.01 -0.62
CA ILE A 255 18.38 -0.90 0.48
C ILE A 255 19.41 -2.01 0.55
N VAL A 256 20.15 -2.08 1.66
CA VAL A 256 21.12 -3.14 1.93
C VAL A 256 20.39 -4.40 2.38
N VAL A 257 20.58 -5.51 1.67
CA VAL A 257 19.93 -6.79 1.95
C VAL A 257 20.83 -7.77 2.72
N GLY A 258 22.12 -7.55 2.70
CA GLY A 258 23.13 -8.38 3.37
C GLY A 258 24.53 -7.95 3.00
N ARG A 259 25.52 -8.81 3.28
CA ARG A 259 26.93 -8.58 2.92
C ARG A 259 27.47 -9.76 2.15
N SER A 260 28.47 -9.48 1.29
CA SER A 260 29.25 -10.51 0.61
C SER A 260 30.19 -11.25 1.57
N SER A 261 30.81 -12.33 1.11
CA SER A 261 31.85 -13.04 1.85
C SER A 261 33.07 -12.15 2.14
N ALA A 262 33.31 -11.12 1.34
CA ALA A 262 34.35 -10.11 1.54
C ALA A 262 33.94 -8.99 2.52
N GLY A 263 32.64 -8.94 2.92
CA GLY A 263 32.11 -7.95 3.84
C GLY A 263 31.49 -6.71 3.15
N ASP A 264 31.47 -6.65 1.83
CA ASP A 264 30.86 -5.56 1.07
C ASP A 264 29.32 -5.61 1.17
N SER A 265 28.70 -4.45 1.14
CA SER A 265 27.22 -4.37 1.14
C SER A 265 26.65 -4.88 -0.17
N VAL A 266 25.64 -5.77 -0.08
CA VAL A 266 24.80 -6.19 -1.21
C VAL A 266 23.47 -5.48 -1.10
N THR A 267 23.01 -4.89 -2.21
CA THR A 267 21.83 -4.02 -2.24
C THR A 267 20.69 -4.59 -3.10
N ALA A 268 19.52 -4.00 -3.01
CA ALA A 268 18.38 -4.33 -3.87
C ALA A 268 18.68 -4.05 -5.36
N ALA A 269 19.55 -3.06 -5.66
CA ALA A 269 19.98 -2.78 -7.02
C ALA A 269 20.85 -3.92 -7.58
N ASP A 270 21.77 -4.46 -6.77
CA ASP A 270 22.61 -5.58 -7.18
C ASP A 270 21.79 -6.81 -7.55
N LEU A 271 20.68 -7.04 -6.83
CA LEU A 271 19.73 -8.13 -7.12
C LEU A 271 18.79 -7.86 -8.30
N GLY A 272 18.83 -6.67 -8.90
CA GLY A 272 17.89 -6.29 -9.97
C GLY A 272 16.43 -6.12 -9.51
N ALA A 273 16.18 -5.95 -8.20
CA ALA A 273 14.82 -5.92 -7.62
C ALA A 273 14.06 -4.62 -7.89
N VAL A 274 14.78 -3.51 -8.11
CA VAL A 274 14.23 -2.15 -8.09
C VAL A 274 13.08 -1.94 -9.05
N GLY A 275 13.18 -2.45 -10.28
CA GLY A 275 12.14 -2.27 -11.29
C GLY A 275 10.80 -2.88 -10.88
N ALA A 276 10.83 -4.11 -10.37
CA ALA A 276 9.63 -4.82 -9.92
C ALA A 276 9.04 -4.19 -8.65
N MET A 277 9.88 -3.82 -7.67
CA MET A 277 9.44 -3.11 -6.47
C MET A 277 8.76 -1.79 -6.81
N THR A 278 9.36 -1.00 -7.72
CA THR A 278 8.78 0.28 -8.18
C THR A 278 7.44 0.08 -8.87
N ALA A 279 7.31 -0.95 -9.71
CA ALA A 279 6.06 -1.27 -10.40
C ALA A 279 4.92 -1.61 -9.42
N ILE A 280 5.24 -2.31 -8.32
CA ILE A 280 4.27 -2.62 -7.25
C ILE A 280 3.86 -1.34 -6.49
N LEU A 281 4.80 -0.43 -6.25
CA LEU A 281 4.61 0.74 -5.39
C LEU A 281 4.07 1.98 -6.11
N LYS A 282 4.08 2.03 -7.45
CA LYS A 282 3.81 3.25 -8.21
C LYS A 282 2.50 3.94 -7.86
N ASP A 283 1.42 3.16 -7.69
CA ASP A 283 0.09 3.70 -7.40
C ASP A 283 -0.06 4.07 -5.91
N ALA A 284 0.69 3.40 -5.02
CA ALA A 284 0.70 3.70 -3.61
C ALA A 284 1.33 5.06 -3.30
N LEU A 285 2.24 5.56 -4.16
CA LEU A 285 2.93 6.84 -3.94
C LEU A 285 2.00 8.06 -4.03
N ALA A 286 0.87 7.94 -4.73
CA ALA A 286 -0.14 8.98 -4.79
C ALA A 286 -0.93 9.07 -3.48
N PRO A 287 -1.07 10.26 -2.85
CA PRO A 287 -1.77 10.41 -1.58
C PRO A 287 -3.27 10.18 -1.73
N ASN A 288 -3.88 9.68 -0.68
CA ASN A 288 -5.31 9.43 -0.61
C ASN A 288 -6.05 10.66 -0.08
N LEU A 289 -7.07 11.10 -0.80
CA LEU A 289 -8.00 12.14 -0.37
C LEU A 289 -9.23 11.50 0.24
N VAL A 290 -9.59 11.97 1.42
CA VAL A 290 -10.80 11.65 2.18
C VAL A 290 -11.34 12.94 2.81
N GLN A 291 -12.27 12.84 3.74
CA GLN A 291 -12.84 13.99 4.43
C GLN A 291 -13.08 13.70 5.91
N THR A 292 -13.19 14.74 6.72
CA THR A 292 -13.69 14.63 8.09
C THR A 292 -15.20 14.42 8.07
N LEU A 293 -15.80 14.01 9.20
CA LEU A 293 -17.27 13.92 9.33
C LEU A 293 -17.96 15.29 9.11
N GLU A 294 -17.24 16.39 9.29
CA GLU A 294 -17.73 17.75 9.01
C GLU A 294 -17.51 18.15 7.54
N GLY A 295 -16.96 17.27 6.70
CA GLY A 295 -16.78 17.49 5.26
C GLY A 295 -15.52 18.28 4.89
N ASN A 296 -14.58 18.48 5.81
CA ASN A 296 -13.31 19.13 5.52
C ASN A 296 -12.33 18.15 4.86
N PRO A 297 -11.49 18.61 3.94
CA PRO A 297 -10.57 17.74 3.21
C PRO A 297 -9.48 17.17 4.13
N ALA A 298 -9.17 15.90 3.93
CA ALA A 298 -8.10 15.22 4.61
C ALA A 298 -7.29 14.36 3.62
N LEU A 299 -5.97 14.46 3.69
CA LEU A 299 -5.04 13.58 3.01
C LEU A 299 -4.60 12.48 3.99
N VAL A 300 -4.65 11.25 3.53
CA VAL A 300 -4.17 10.09 4.29
C VAL A 300 -3.12 9.38 3.43
N HIS A 301 -1.94 9.17 3.98
CA HIS A 301 -0.84 8.57 3.23
C HIS A 301 0.04 7.74 4.15
N GLY A 302 0.82 6.84 3.56
CA GLY A 302 1.77 6.01 4.29
C GLY A 302 2.72 6.84 5.16
N GLY A 303 3.27 6.20 6.16
CA GLY A 303 4.26 6.81 7.03
C GLY A 303 4.77 5.81 8.06
N PRO A 304 6.08 5.80 8.37
CA PRO A 304 6.61 4.93 9.40
C PRO A 304 6.06 5.32 10.76
N PHE A 305 5.97 4.37 11.67
CA PHE A 305 5.69 4.69 13.07
C PHE A 305 6.85 5.44 13.69
N ALA A 306 6.54 6.38 14.61
CA ALA A 306 7.55 7.25 15.23
C ALA A 306 8.56 6.50 16.12
N ASN A 307 8.34 5.25 16.40
CA ASN A 307 9.17 4.38 17.25
C ASN A 307 9.89 3.27 16.47
N ILE A 308 10.07 3.48 15.19
CA ILE A 308 10.90 2.61 14.34
C ILE A 308 12.32 3.13 14.32
#